data_f2d0858be884ac4771efa9b9d6e16d45
#
_entry.id   f2d0858be884ac4771efa9b9d6e16d45
#
_cell.length_a   1.000
_cell.length_b   1.000
_cell.length_c   1.000
_cell.angle_alpha   90.00
_cell.angle_beta   90.00
_cell.angle_gamma   90.00
#
_symmetry.space_group_name_H-M   'P 1'
#
loop_
_entity.id
_entity.type
_entity.pdbx_description
1 polymer ?
#
loop_
_entity_poly.entity_id
_entity_poly.type
_entity_poly.pdbx_seq_one_letter_code
_entity_poly.pdbx_strand_id
1 'polypeptide(L)'
;MLESLEKLAADPILGLTAAYNQDNNPNKVDLGAGVYKDADGNTPVFAAVKKAEAIWLEEESTKAYIAQPGFADFNAQLIPHLFGQSHTAIKDNRLTSVMAPGGSGAL
;
A
#
# COMPACT_ATOMS: atom_id res chain seq x y z
N MET A 1 -24.82 -30.47 0.34
CA MET A 1 -23.94 -29.60 1.19
C MET A 1 -23.73 -28.25 0.53
N LEU A 2 -23.40 -28.15 -0.78
CA LEU A 2 -23.26 -26.84 -1.47
C LEU A 2 -24.60 -26.19 -1.83
N GLU A 3 -25.65 -26.97 -1.96
CA GLU A 3 -27.02 -26.54 -2.28
C GLU A 3 -27.66 -25.70 -1.17
N SER A 4 -27.13 -25.76 0.04
CA SER A 4 -27.59 -24.96 1.18
C SER A 4 -26.86 -23.61 1.34
N LEU A 5 -25.91 -23.29 0.46
CA LEU A 5 -25.21 -22.01 0.50
C LEU A 5 -26.04 -20.93 -0.18
N GLU A 6 -26.36 -19.89 0.55
CA GLU A 6 -26.97 -18.70 -0.03
C GLU A 6 -25.94 -17.91 -0.84
N LYS A 7 -26.37 -17.39 -2.00
CA LYS A 7 -25.55 -16.50 -2.79
C LYS A 7 -25.36 -15.19 -2.04
N LEU A 8 -24.12 -14.87 -1.71
CA LEU A 8 -23.79 -13.59 -1.09
C LEU A 8 -24.13 -12.43 -2.04
N ALA A 9 -24.52 -11.30 -1.46
CA ALA A 9 -24.67 -10.05 -2.20
C ALA A 9 -23.33 -9.66 -2.87
N ALA A 10 -23.41 -8.89 -3.96
CA ALA A 10 -22.21 -8.33 -4.57
C ALA A 10 -21.45 -7.47 -3.56
N ASP A 11 -20.11 -7.48 -3.67
CA ASP A 11 -19.26 -6.66 -2.81
C ASP A 11 -19.67 -5.18 -2.93
N PRO A 12 -20.03 -4.52 -1.83
CA PRO A 12 -20.55 -3.15 -1.85
C PRO A 12 -19.51 -2.13 -2.33
N ILE A 13 -18.21 -2.39 -2.14
CA ILE A 13 -17.13 -1.48 -2.55
C ILE A 13 -16.84 -1.65 -4.04
N LEU A 14 -16.64 -2.88 -4.50
CA LEU A 14 -16.37 -3.17 -5.92
C LEU A 14 -17.59 -2.84 -6.80
N GLY A 15 -18.81 -2.98 -6.28
CA GLY A 15 -20.04 -2.58 -6.94
C GLY A 15 -20.12 -1.09 -7.24
N LEU A 16 -19.53 -0.23 -6.38
CA LEU A 16 -19.47 1.22 -6.61
C LEU A 16 -18.64 1.61 -7.83
N THR A 17 -17.55 0.93 -8.10
CA THR A 17 -16.73 1.18 -9.30
C THR A 17 -17.54 0.89 -10.58
N ALA A 18 -18.31 -0.19 -10.60
CA ALA A 18 -19.16 -0.51 -11.73
C ALA A 18 -20.28 0.55 -11.93
N ALA A 19 -20.92 0.98 -10.86
CA ALA A 19 -21.93 2.03 -10.87
C ALA A 19 -21.34 3.38 -11.35
N TYR A 20 -20.18 3.76 -10.84
CA TYR A 20 -19.45 4.95 -11.27
C TYR A 20 -19.16 4.93 -12.79
N ASN A 21 -18.68 3.82 -13.31
CA ASN A 21 -18.37 3.69 -14.74
C ASN A 21 -19.64 3.78 -15.64
N GLN A 22 -20.80 3.37 -15.14
CA GLN A 22 -22.07 3.44 -15.86
C GLN A 22 -22.76 4.79 -15.77
N ASP A 23 -22.41 5.61 -14.78
CA ASP A 23 -22.96 6.96 -14.63
C ASP A 23 -22.40 7.89 -15.73
N ASN A 24 -23.27 8.57 -16.44
CA ASN A 24 -22.94 9.50 -17.51
C ASN A 24 -22.81 10.95 -17.03
N ASN A 25 -22.90 11.21 -15.71
CA ASN A 25 -22.76 12.57 -15.19
C ASN A 25 -21.31 13.06 -15.39
N PRO A 26 -21.09 14.16 -16.13
CA PRO A 26 -19.75 14.68 -16.36
C PRO A 26 -19.07 15.24 -15.10
N ASN A 27 -19.84 15.55 -14.07
CA ASN A 27 -19.34 16.11 -12.80
C ASN A 27 -19.20 15.04 -11.70
N LYS A 28 -19.24 13.74 -12.07
CA LYS A 28 -19.09 12.64 -11.10
C LYS A 28 -17.66 12.60 -10.53
N VAL A 29 -17.55 12.22 -9.26
CA VAL A 29 -16.28 12.02 -8.56
C VAL A 29 -16.27 10.62 -7.97
N ASP A 30 -15.19 9.86 -8.23
CA ASP A 30 -15.00 8.53 -7.67
C ASP A 30 -14.31 8.61 -6.30
N LEU A 31 -15.06 8.31 -5.26
CA LEU A 31 -14.59 8.21 -3.88
C LEU A 31 -14.64 6.77 -3.35
N GLY A 32 -14.83 5.79 -4.23
CA GLY A 32 -15.03 4.38 -3.86
C GLY A 32 -13.76 3.70 -3.33
N ALA A 33 -12.60 4.08 -3.81
CA ALA A 33 -11.33 3.50 -3.36
C ALA A 33 -10.33 4.60 -2.96
N GLY A 34 -9.66 4.40 -1.84
CA GLY A 34 -8.61 5.30 -1.33
C GLY A 34 -7.29 5.11 -2.10
N VAL A 35 -7.28 5.44 -3.39
CA VAL A 35 -6.09 5.38 -4.24
C VAL A 35 -5.81 6.77 -4.81
N TYR A 36 -4.53 7.15 -4.87
CA TYR A 36 -4.14 8.41 -5.50
C TYR A 36 -4.52 8.41 -6.99
N LYS A 37 -5.13 9.52 -7.44
CA LYS A 37 -5.42 9.77 -8.85
C LYS A 37 -4.88 11.15 -9.24
N ASP A 38 -4.30 11.24 -10.43
CA ASP A 38 -3.91 12.51 -11.03
C ASP A 38 -5.13 13.28 -11.58
N ALA A 39 -4.88 14.45 -12.19
CA ALA A 39 -5.93 15.28 -12.75
C ALA A 39 -6.74 14.61 -13.88
N ASP A 40 -6.15 13.64 -14.54
CA ASP A 40 -6.76 12.84 -15.62
C ASP A 40 -7.44 11.57 -15.12
N GLY A 41 -7.43 11.34 -13.80
CA GLY A 41 -8.05 10.17 -13.15
C GLY A 41 -7.19 8.90 -13.19
N ASN A 42 -5.92 8.99 -13.61
CA ASN A 42 -5.01 7.86 -13.65
C ASN A 42 -4.31 7.66 -12.30
N THR A 43 -3.88 6.43 -12.05
CA THR A 43 -3.03 6.09 -10.91
C THR A 43 -1.61 5.83 -11.41
N PRO A 44 -0.75 6.86 -11.49
CA PRO A 44 0.60 6.70 -12.02
C PRO A 44 1.49 5.94 -11.03
N VAL A 45 2.40 5.14 -11.56
CA VAL A 45 3.51 4.58 -10.77
C VAL A 45 4.59 5.64 -10.64
N PHE A 46 4.95 6.00 -9.41
CA PHE A 46 5.99 7.00 -9.18
C PHE A 46 7.33 6.58 -9.77
N ALA A 47 8.05 7.53 -10.37
CA ALA A 47 9.35 7.27 -10.98
C ALA A 47 10.37 6.67 -10.00
N ALA A 48 10.31 7.08 -8.72
CA ALA A 48 11.15 6.50 -7.66
C ALA A 48 10.86 5.01 -7.44
N VAL A 49 9.58 4.60 -7.50
CA VAL A 49 9.18 3.19 -7.36
C VAL A 49 9.70 2.39 -8.55
N LYS A 50 9.51 2.88 -9.78
CA LYS A 50 10.03 2.23 -10.99
C LYS A 50 11.54 2.04 -10.96
N LYS A 51 12.27 3.05 -10.49
CA LYS A 51 13.72 2.96 -10.33
C LYS A 51 14.13 1.95 -9.26
N ALA A 52 13.43 1.91 -8.12
CA ALA A 52 13.67 0.96 -7.06
C ALA A 52 13.39 -0.49 -7.51
N GLU A 53 12.30 -0.73 -8.26
CA GLU A 53 11.99 -2.03 -8.85
C GLU A 53 13.11 -2.53 -9.78
N ALA A 54 13.64 -1.65 -10.62
CA ALA A 54 14.73 -2.01 -11.55
C ALA A 54 16.01 -2.37 -10.79
N ILE A 55 16.39 -1.59 -9.77
CA ILE A 55 17.54 -1.88 -8.91
C ILE A 55 17.34 -3.22 -8.20
N TRP A 56 16.16 -3.42 -7.62
CA TRP A 56 15.86 -4.66 -6.90
C TRP A 56 15.93 -5.89 -7.81
N LEU A 57 15.40 -5.79 -9.02
CA LEU A 57 15.46 -6.88 -10.01
C LEU A 57 16.91 -7.26 -10.37
N GLU A 58 17.81 -6.28 -10.44
CA GLU A 58 19.22 -6.51 -10.77
C GLU A 58 20.03 -7.03 -9.59
N GLU A 59 19.79 -6.50 -8.39
CA GLU A 59 20.62 -6.77 -7.21
C GLU A 59 20.14 -7.95 -6.38
N GLU A 60 18.86 -8.35 -6.50
CA GLU A 60 18.30 -9.44 -5.71
C GLU A 60 18.95 -10.78 -6.03
N SER A 61 19.70 -11.30 -5.10
CA SER A 61 20.47 -12.54 -5.24
C SER A 61 19.83 -13.76 -4.58
N THR A 62 18.74 -13.58 -3.83
CA THR A 62 18.10 -14.66 -3.06
C THR A 62 16.61 -14.43 -2.82
N LYS A 63 15.86 -15.50 -2.76
CA LYS A 63 14.45 -15.54 -2.31
C LYS A 63 14.31 -16.20 -0.93
N ALA A 64 15.37 -16.19 -0.14
CA ALA A 64 15.32 -16.74 1.22
C ALA A 64 14.34 -15.97 2.11
N TYR A 65 13.89 -16.60 3.18
CA TYR A 65 13.08 -15.93 4.18
C TYR A 65 13.83 -14.75 4.80
N ILE A 66 13.10 -13.66 4.99
CA ILE A 66 13.60 -12.49 5.74
C ILE A 66 13.35 -12.69 7.25
N ALA A 67 14.10 -11.95 8.07
CA ALA A 67 13.88 -11.94 9.51
C ALA A 67 12.49 -11.41 9.88
N GLN A 68 11.97 -11.80 11.05
CA GLN A 68 10.63 -11.38 11.50
C GLN A 68 10.38 -9.87 11.49
N PRO A 69 11.34 -9.00 11.86
CA PRO A 69 11.14 -7.55 11.75
C PRO A 69 11.12 -7.01 10.32
N GLY A 70 11.43 -7.81 9.33
CA GLY A 70 11.58 -7.38 7.94
C GLY A 70 13.00 -6.93 7.60
N PHE A 71 13.13 -6.16 6.53
CA PHE A 71 14.42 -5.62 6.09
C PHE A 71 14.92 -4.53 7.05
N ALA A 72 16.14 -4.71 7.58
CA ALA A 72 16.74 -3.79 8.52
C ALA A 72 16.89 -2.37 7.94
N ASP A 73 17.31 -2.27 6.69
CA ASP A 73 17.47 -0.98 5.99
C ASP A 73 16.14 -0.25 5.80
N PHE A 74 15.07 -0.97 5.47
CA PHE A 74 13.73 -0.39 5.41
C PHE A 74 13.32 0.20 6.76
N ASN A 75 13.48 -0.58 7.83
CA ASN A 75 13.15 -0.16 9.18
C ASN A 75 14.00 1.05 9.63
N ALA A 76 15.30 1.06 9.33
CA ALA A 76 16.20 2.15 9.66
C ALA A 76 15.87 3.47 8.92
N GLN A 77 15.41 3.39 7.68
CA GLN A 77 15.05 4.57 6.88
C GLN A 77 13.66 5.11 7.23
N LEU A 78 12.72 4.24 7.58
CA LEU A 78 11.33 4.63 7.80
C LEU A 78 11.18 5.55 9.02
N ILE A 79 11.83 5.23 10.14
CA ILE A 79 11.72 6.00 11.39
C ILE A 79 12.14 7.46 11.20
N PRO A 80 13.35 7.78 10.69
CA PRO A 80 13.73 9.16 10.48
C PRO A 80 12.94 9.86 9.38
N HIS A 81 12.39 9.11 8.42
CA HIS A 81 11.50 9.67 7.40
C HIS A 81 10.18 10.18 8.00
N LEU A 82 9.59 9.43 8.92
CA LEU A 82 8.31 9.79 9.54
C LEU A 82 8.44 10.83 10.66
N PHE A 83 9.48 10.75 11.48
CA PHE A 83 9.63 11.57 12.69
C PHE A 83 10.63 12.72 12.54
N GLY A 84 11.46 12.70 11.49
CA GLY A 84 12.60 13.58 11.33
C GLY A 84 13.83 13.05 12.08
N GLN A 85 15.01 13.20 11.46
CA GLN A 85 16.28 12.62 11.96
C GLN A 85 16.67 13.12 13.37
N SER A 86 16.23 14.31 13.76
CA SER A 86 16.59 14.93 15.05
C SER A 86 15.59 14.63 16.18
N HIS A 87 14.54 13.85 15.92
CA HIS A 87 13.49 13.58 16.92
C HIS A 87 14.07 12.93 18.18
N THR A 88 13.63 13.40 19.35
CA THR A 88 14.17 12.95 20.65
C THR A 88 13.95 11.46 20.88
N ALA A 89 12.83 10.91 20.47
CA ALA A 89 12.54 9.48 20.63
C ALA A 89 13.51 8.58 19.84
N ILE A 90 14.10 9.08 18.74
CA ILE A 90 15.16 8.38 17.99
C ILE A 90 16.45 8.39 18.81
N LYS A 91 16.84 9.56 19.32
CA LYS A 91 18.05 9.73 20.14
C LYS A 91 18.01 8.89 21.42
N ASP A 92 16.84 8.74 21.98
CA ASP A 92 16.59 8.00 23.22
C ASP A 92 16.31 6.50 22.98
N ASN A 93 16.41 6.00 21.74
CA ASN A 93 16.11 4.60 21.37
C ASN A 93 14.71 4.14 21.80
N ARG A 94 13.70 5.02 21.72
CA ARG A 94 12.31 4.72 22.10
C ARG A 94 11.40 4.35 20.94
N LEU A 95 11.96 4.25 19.73
CA LEU A 95 11.23 3.88 18.51
C LEU A 95 11.81 2.60 17.91
N THR A 96 10.92 1.75 17.47
CA THR A 96 11.24 0.60 16.65
C THR A 96 10.23 0.49 15.52
N SER A 97 10.58 -0.21 14.45
CA SER A 97 9.67 -0.51 13.34
C SER A 97 9.75 -1.98 12.95
N VAL A 98 8.66 -2.46 12.43
CA VAL A 98 8.55 -3.81 11.87
C VAL A 98 7.87 -3.68 10.51
N MET A 99 8.45 -4.30 9.50
CA MET A 99 7.86 -4.35 8.17
C MET A 99 6.67 -5.32 8.18
N ALA A 100 5.55 -4.88 7.61
CA ALA A 100 4.35 -5.69 7.47
C ALA A 100 3.81 -5.63 6.03
N PRO A 101 3.02 -6.63 5.58
CA PRO A 101 2.43 -6.63 4.24
C PRO A 101 1.28 -5.62 4.16
N GLY A 102 1.62 -4.39 3.79
CA GLY A 102 0.66 -3.28 3.66
C GLY A 102 0.01 -2.85 4.97
N GLY A 103 -0.97 -1.95 4.88
CA GLY A 103 -1.72 -1.44 6.03
C GLY A 103 -2.50 -2.52 6.76
N SER A 104 -3.08 -3.48 6.04
CA SER A 104 -3.81 -4.59 6.67
C SER A 104 -2.94 -5.51 7.52
N GLY A 105 -1.67 -5.65 7.16
CA GLY A 105 -0.71 -6.40 7.97
C GLY A 105 -0.16 -5.60 9.16
N ALA A 106 -0.29 -4.27 9.13
CA ALA A 106 0.20 -3.38 10.18
C ALA A 106 -0.84 -3.11 11.28
N LEU A 107 -2.14 -3.32 11.00
CA LEU A 107 -3.25 -3.19 11.93
C LEU A 107 -3.52 -4.49 12.67
#